data_ac776649ae31cd61cec5925df260acec
#
_entry.id   ac776649ae31cd61cec5925df260acec
#
_cell.length_a   1.000
_cell.length_b   1.000
_cell.length_c   1.000
_cell.angle_alpha   90.00
_cell.angle_beta   90.00
_cell.angle_gamma   90.00
#
_symmetry.space_group_name_H-M   'P 1'
#
loop_
_entity.id
_entity.type
_entity.pdbx_description
1 polymer ?
#
loop_
_entity_poly.entity_id
_entity_poly.type
_entity_poly.pdbx_seq_one_letter_code
_entity_poly.pdbx_strand_id
1 'polypeptide(L)'
;MNKTKFSLLKQILSQDTAPFREDRVIALITDLFDTGKVPYFIDPVGNVVVGVNSKQAYLKLIQKKSREPVRVFIAHMDHPGFHGMRWLSNNQLKIKWHGGSPVKHLNGAKVWLVSGDGKKINGTLSKTKIAKHGHSMDTAIVRVAANAFGISRPSARSLYGAFDFKAP
;
A
#
# COMPACT_ATOMS: atom_id res chain seq x y z
N MET A 1 13.02 18.69 -12.68
CA MET A 1 11.97 17.69 -12.99
C MET A 1 10.77 18.42 -13.60
N ASN A 2 10.19 17.96 -14.72
CA ASN A 2 9.03 18.59 -15.36
C ASN A 2 7.82 18.56 -14.38
N LYS A 3 7.07 19.67 -14.28
CA LYS A 3 5.89 19.82 -13.40
C LYS A 3 4.88 18.64 -13.55
N THR A 4 4.66 18.18 -14.77
CA THR A 4 3.77 17.05 -15.07
C THR A 4 4.26 15.73 -14.45
N LYS A 5 5.56 15.43 -14.58
CA LYS A 5 6.16 14.21 -14.00
C LYS A 5 6.15 14.24 -12.47
N PHE A 6 6.32 15.42 -11.88
CA PHE A 6 6.23 15.58 -10.43
C PHE A 6 4.80 15.38 -9.92
N SER A 7 3.81 15.94 -10.63
CA SER A 7 2.40 15.73 -10.30
C SER A 7 2.02 14.26 -10.36
N LEU A 8 2.45 13.53 -11.40
CA LEU A 8 2.20 12.10 -11.54
C LEU A 8 2.84 11.29 -10.41
N LEU A 9 4.11 11.56 -10.09
CA LEU A 9 4.79 10.90 -8.98
C LEU A 9 4.03 11.14 -7.65
N LYS A 10 3.59 12.37 -7.40
CA LYS A 10 2.80 12.71 -6.21
C LYS A 10 1.48 11.95 -6.18
N GLN A 11 0.77 11.81 -7.30
CA GLN A 11 -0.47 11.03 -7.38
C GLN A 11 -0.23 9.56 -7.02
N ILE A 12 0.81 8.92 -7.57
CA ILE A 12 1.15 7.53 -7.27
C ILE A 12 1.50 7.35 -5.79
N LEU A 13 2.39 8.19 -5.26
CA LEU A 13 2.84 8.11 -3.87
C LEU A 13 1.76 8.48 -2.84
N SER A 14 0.69 9.15 -3.26
CA SER A 14 -0.43 9.52 -2.38
C SER A 14 -1.53 8.47 -2.32
N GLN A 15 -1.39 7.35 -3.04
CA GLN A 15 -2.39 6.28 -2.97
C GLN A 15 -2.37 5.61 -1.60
N ASP A 16 -3.56 5.32 -1.08
CA ASP A 16 -3.71 4.59 0.18
C ASP A 16 -3.36 3.12 -0.05
N THR A 17 -2.13 2.74 0.24
CA THR A 17 -1.62 1.37 0.09
C THR A 17 -1.07 0.83 1.40
N ALA A 18 -1.05 -0.48 1.52
CA ALA A 18 -0.33 -1.24 2.51
C ALA A 18 0.07 -2.58 1.86
N PRO A 19 1.02 -3.34 2.39
CA PRO A 19 1.33 -4.66 1.85
C PRO A 19 0.07 -5.50 1.64
N PHE A 20 -0.10 -6.09 0.46
CA PHE A 20 -1.29 -6.84 0.01
C PHE A 20 -2.55 -5.98 -0.26
N ARG A 21 -2.41 -4.67 -0.38
CA ARG A 21 -3.50 -3.72 -0.67
C ARG A 21 -3.03 -2.66 -1.68
N GLU A 22 -2.61 -3.15 -2.85
CA GLU A 22 -2.10 -2.37 -3.96
C GLU A 22 -3.18 -1.98 -4.98
N ASP A 23 -4.42 -2.39 -4.79
CA ASP A 23 -5.53 -2.27 -5.74
C ASP A 23 -5.68 -0.84 -6.27
N ARG A 24 -5.52 0.17 -5.40
CA ARG A 24 -5.70 1.58 -5.80
C ARG A 24 -4.56 2.11 -6.66
N VAL A 25 -3.33 1.72 -6.32
CA VAL A 25 -2.18 2.12 -7.15
C VAL A 25 -2.17 1.35 -8.47
N ILE A 26 -2.55 0.08 -8.47
CA ILE A 26 -2.72 -0.71 -9.70
C ILE A 26 -3.76 -0.05 -10.61
N ALA A 27 -4.95 0.29 -10.09
CA ALA A 27 -5.98 0.96 -10.85
C ALA A 27 -5.50 2.30 -11.46
N LEU A 28 -4.79 3.11 -10.65
CA LEU A 28 -4.23 4.38 -11.15
C LEU A 28 -3.21 4.18 -12.26
N ILE A 29 -2.25 3.26 -12.09
CA ILE A 29 -1.19 3.07 -13.11
C ILE A 29 -1.73 2.42 -14.38
N THR A 30 -2.70 1.52 -14.29
CA THR A 30 -3.32 0.92 -15.48
C THR A 30 -4.13 1.94 -16.27
N ASP A 31 -4.88 2.82 -15.61
CA ASP A 31 -5.55 3.95 -16.27
C ASP A 31 -4.57 4.87 -17.01
N LEU A 32 -3.42 5.14 -16.39
CA LEU A 32 -2.35 5.92 -17.02
C LEU A 32 -1.73 5.19 -18.24
N PHE A 33 -1.57 3.86 -18.17
CA PHE A 33 -1.06 3.07 -19.28
C PHE A 33 -2.06 3.00 -20.42
N ASP A 34 -3.35 2.83 -20.13
CA ASP A 34 -4.42 2.84 -21.13
C ASP A 34 -4.50 4.19 -21.83
N THR A 35 -4.49 5.30 -21.08
CA THR A 35 -4.47 6.67 -21.63
C THR A 35 -3.22 6.92 -22.48
N GLY A 36 -2.07 6.46 -22.02
CA GLY A 36 -0.78 6.61 -22.71
C GLY A 36 -0.54 5.58 -23.82
N LYS A 37 -1.47 4.66 -24.05
CA LYS A 37 -1.34 3.53 -25.01
C LYS A 37 -0.05 2.71 -24.75
N VAL A 38 0.34 2.56 -23.48
CA VAL A 38 1.48 1.76 -23.07
C VAL A 38 1.03 0.31 -22.91
N PRO A 39 1.62 -0.67 -23.63
CA PRO A 39 1.22 -2.05 -23.52
C PRO A 39 1.58 -2.63 -22.15
N TYR A 40 0.66 -3.35 -21.52
CA TYR A 40 0.87 -4.06 -20.26
C TYR A 40 -0.05 -5.28 -20.18
N PHE A 41 0.21 -6.16 -19.22
CA PHE A 41 -0.74 -7.16 -18.73
C PHE A 41 -0.56 -7.36 -17.23
N ILE A 42 -1.59 -7.88 -16.56
CA ILE A 42 -1.54 -8.26 -15.15
C ILE A 42 -1.44 -9.77 -15.09
N ASP A 43 -0.46 -10.27 -14.34
CA ASP A 43 -0.29 -11.72 -14.16
C ASP A 43 -1.26 -12.27 -13.08
N PRO A 44 -1.39 -13.61 -12.94
CA PRO A 44 -2.32 -14.20 -11.98
C PRO A 44 -2.03 -13.88 -10.50
N VAL A 45 -0.83 -13.38 -10.17
CA VAL A 45 -0.46 -12.99 -8.80
C VAL A 45 -0.52 -11.47 -8.57
N GLY A 46 -0.97 -10.72 -9.59
CA GLY A 46 -1.20 -9.28 -9.49
C GLY A 46 -0.04 -8.38 -9.92
N ASN A 47 1.05 -8.94 -10.46
CA ASN A 47 2.12 -8.10 -11.01
C ASN A 47 1.69 -7.41 -12.31
N VAL A 48 1.95 -6.13 -12.42
CA VAL A 48 1.74 -5.36 -13.67
C VAL A 48 3.01 -5.40 -14.49
N VAL A 49 2.98 -6.14 -15.60
CA VAL A 49 4.11 -6.29 -16.53
C VAL A 49 3.96 -5.31 -17.68
N VAL A 50 4.87 -4.35 -17.78
CA VAL A 50 4.81 -3.21 -18.72
C VAL A 50 5.76 -3.43 -19.89
N GLY A 51 5.36 -2.94 -21.08
CA GLY A 51 6.13 -3.02 -22.32
C GLY A 51 5.71 -4.16 -23.25
N VAL A 52 4.84 -5.05 -22.79
CA VAL A 52 4.23 -6.14 -23.55
C VAL A 52 2.77 -6.34 -23.15
N ASN A 53 1.94 -6.84 -24.04
CA ASN A 53 0.49 -6.95 -23.83
C ASN A 53 0.01 -8.36 -23.41
N SER A 54 0.92 -9.31 -23.24
CA SER A 54 0.56 -10.66 -22.83
C SER A 54 1.75 -11.45 -22.29
N LYS A 55 1.46 -12.48 -21.50
CA LYS A 55 2.45 -13.44 -21.01
C LYS A 55 3.22 -14.11 -22.16
N GLN A 56 2.53 -14.45 -23.28
CA GLN A 56 3.16 -15.04 -24.44
C GLN A 56 4.17 -14.11 -25.10
N ALA A 57 3.81 -12.82 -25.25
CA ALA A 57 4.71 -11.80 -25.78
C ALA A 57 5.93 -11.60 -24.88
N TYR A 58 5.73 -11.59 -23.55
CA TYR A 58 6.80 -11.53 -22.57
C TYR A 58 7.76 -12.72 -22.69
N LEU A 59 7.24 -13.96 -22.73
CA LEU A 59 8.08 -15.16 -22.84
C LEU A 59 8.87 -15.20 -24.16
N LYS A 60 8.26 -14.79 -25.29
CA LYS A 60 8.96 -14.64 -26.56
C LYS A 60 10.09 -13.62 -26.48
N LEU A 61 9.86 -12.49 -25.79
CA LEU A 61 10.87 -11.43 -25.64
C LEU A 61 12.08 -11.91 -24.85
N ILE A 62 11.90 -12.56 -23.70
CA ILE A 62 13.02 -12.99 -22.83
C ILE A 62 13.78 -14.20 -23.39
N GLN A 63 13.14 -15.02 -24.25
CA GLN A 63 13.75 -16.18 -24.89
C GLN A 63 14.49 -15.80 -26.20
N LYS A 64 14.25 -14.60 -26.71
CA LYS A 64 14.88 -14.16 -27.96
C LYS A 64 16.39 -14.02 -27.78
N LYS A 65 17.18 -14.79 -28.56
CA LYS A 65 18.61 -14.59 -28.64
C LYS A 65 18.90 -13.25 -29.34
N SER A 66 19.51 -12.32 -28.61
CA SER A 66 19.87 -11.00 -29.12
C SER A 66 21.26 -10.62 -28.63
N ARG A 67 21.96 -9.77 -29.39
CA ARG A 67 23.25 -9.18 -28.94
C ARG A 67 23.06 -8.26 -27.72
N GLU A 68 21.89 -7.64 -27.59
CA GLU A 68 21.57 -6.83 -26.43
C GLU A 68 20.67 -7.62 -25.46
N PRO A 69 21.06 -7.72 -24.18
CA PRO A 69 20.24 -8.38 -23.17
C PRO A 69 18.96 -7.57 -22.90
N VAL A 70 17.88 -8.27 -22.61
CA VAL A 70 16.66 -7.66 -22.10
C VAL A 70 16.94 -7.12 -20.70
N ARG A 71 16.67 -5.82 -20.48
CA ARG A 71 16.74 -5.19 -19.17
C ARG A 71 15.36 -5.14 -18.56
N VAL A 72 15.25 -5.64 -17.34
CA VAL A 72 14.00 -5.62 -16.57
C VAL A 72 14.16 -4.72 -15.35
N PHE A 73 13.23 -3.79 -15.16
CA PHE A 73 13.14 -2.95 -13.97
C PHE A 73 11.99 -3.45 -13.11
N ILE A 74 12.23 -3.62 -11.82
CA ILE A 74 11.24 -4.11 -10.87
C ILE A 74 11.05 -3.05 -9.79
N ALA A 75 9.80 -2.73 -9.47
CA ALA A 75 9.44 -1.85 -8.37
C ALA A 75 8.22 -2.40 -7.65
N HIS A 76 8.21 -2.36 -6.31
CA HIS A 76 7.01 -2.67 -5.52
C HIS A 76 6.08 -1.44 -5.48
N MET A 77 4.78 -1.69 -5.29
CA MET A 77 3.73 -0.67 -5.32
C MET A 77 3.14 -0.36 -3.94
N ASP A 78 3.45 -1.17 -2.93
CA ASP A 78 2.98 -0.97 -1.57
C ASP A 78 3.88 -0.02 -0.78
N HIS A 79 3.29 0.57 0.26
CA HIS A 79 4.02 1.26 1.32
C HIS A 79 3.99 0.42 2.61
N PRO A 80 4.98 0.55 3.51
CA PRO A 80 4.88 -0.04 4.84
C PRO A 80 3.60 0.40 5.54
N GLY A 81 2.87 -0.57 6.09
CA GLY A 81 1.58 -0.30 6.69
C GLY A 81 1.10 -1.43 7.59
N PHE A 82 -0.16 -1.40 7.97
CA PHE A 82 -0.72 -2.39 8.87
C PHE A 82 -2.05 -2.95 8.39
N HIS A 83 -2.38 -4.13 8.89
CA HIS A 83 -3.70 -4.72 8.81
C HIS A 83 -4.33 -4.84 10.19
N GLY A 84 -5.64 -4.63 10.26
CA GLY A 84 -6.42 -4.87 11.45
C GLY A 84 -6.51 -6.36 11.77
N MET A 85 -6.30 -6.71 13.04
CA MET A 85 -6.41 -8.08 13.53
C MET A 85 -7.76 -8.34 14.18
N ARG A 86 -8.07 -7.54 15.20
CA ARG A 86 -9.34 -7.60 15.95
C ARG A 86 -9.61 -6.29 16.67
N TRP A 87 -10.87 -5.99 16.86
CA TRP A 87 -11.30 -4.94 17.77
C TRP A 87 -11.14 -5.40 19.22
N LEU A 88 -10.57 -4.56 20.07
CA LEU A 88 -10.44 -4.78 21.51
C LEU A 88 -11.55 -4.06 22.27
N SER A 89 -12.08 -2.95 21.72
CA SER A 89 -13.21 -2.18 22.20
C SER A 89 -13.83 -1.41 21.03
N ASN A 90 -14.82 -0.55 21.30
CA ASN A 90 -15.47 0.25 20.25
C ASN A 90 -14.52 1.21 19.51
N ASN A 91 -13.42 1.58 20.13
CA ASN A 91 -12.47 2.55 19.58
C ASN A 91 -10.99 2.09 19.60
N GLN A 92 -10.73 0.81 19.86
CA GLN A 92 -9.38 0.25 19.91
C GLN A 92 -9.27 -0.95 18.96
N LEU A 93 -8.45 -0.81 17.92
CA LEU A 93 -8.15 -1.84 16.94
C LEU A 93 -6.74 -2.38 17.19
N LYS A 94 -6.60 -3.67 17.46
CA LYS A 94 -5.30 -4.33 17.42
C LYS A 94 -4.87 -4.52 15.97
N ILE A 95 -3.64 -4.16 15.66
CA ILE A 95 -3.07 -4.21 14.31
C ILE A 95 -1.79 -5.05 14.27
N LYS A 96 -1.49 -5.57 13.09
CA LYS A 96 -0.19 -6.14 12.71
C LYS A 96 0.46 -5.21 11.68
N TRP A 97 1.70 -4.83 11.93
CA TRP A 97 2.50 -4.04 11.01
C TRP A 97 3.24 -4.92 10.00
N HIS A 98 3.43 -4.42 8.79
CA HIS A 98 4.17 -5.04 7.70
C HIS A 98 5.13 -4.02 7.08
N GLY A 99 6.34 -4.47 6.76
CA GLY A 99 7.40 -3.62 6.22
C GLY A 99 8.18 -2.86 7.30
N GLY A 100 9.07 -1.99 6.86
CA GLY A 100 9.90 -1.15 7.74
C GLY A 100 9.07 -0.13 8.52
N SER A 101 9.55 0.26 9.71
CA SER A 101 8.98 1.38 10.47
C SER A 101 10.04 2.01 11.37
N PRO A 102 9.85 3.26 11.80
CA PRO A 102 10.55 3.75 12.98
C PRO A 102 10.36 2.80 14.16
N VAL A 103 11.30 2.79 15.11
CA VAL A 103 11.21 1.99 16.34
C VAL A 103 11.12 2.86 17.59
N LYS A 104 11.29 4.17 17.43
CA LYS A 104 11.20 5.18 18.51
C LYS A 104 10.00 6.10 18.26
N HIS A 105 9.45 6.66 19.32
CA HIS A 105 8.36 7.67 19.29
C HIS A 105 7.07 7.20 18.57
N LEU A 106 6.79 5.91 18.57
CA LEU A 106 5.63 5.33 17.90
C LEU A 106 4.31 5.57 18.63
N ASN A 107 4.33 5.57 19.98
CA ASN A 107 3.12 5.87 20.75
C ASN A 107 2.75 7.34 20.56
N GLY A 108 1.50 7.60 20.19
CA GLY A 108 1.03 8.93 19.82
C GLY A 108 1.15 9.26 18.33
N ALA A 109 1.86 8.46 17.54
CA ALA A 109 1.97 8.69 16.11
C ALA A 109 0.60 8.61 15.43
N LYS A 110 0.36 9.53 14.49
CA LYS A 110 -0.87 9.59 13.69
C LYS A 110 -0.81 8.56 12.59
N VAL A 111 -1.96 7.92 12.37
CA VAL A 111 -2.17 6.95 11.30
C VAL A 111 -3.51 7.22 10.62
N TRP A 112 -3.61 6.84 9.37
CA TRP A 112 -4.88 6.71 8.68
C TRP A 112 -5.29 5.23 8.59
N LEU A 113 -6.59 4.98 8.50
CA LEU A 113 -7.18 3.66 8.27
C LEU A 113 -8.22 3.78 7.16
N VAL A 114 -8.29 2.74 6.32
CA VAL A 114 -9.30 2.60 5.26
C VAL A 114 -10.05 1.29 5.48
N SER A 115 -11.36 1.34 5.35
CA SER A 115 -12.24 0.16 5.34
C SER A 115 -12.49 -0.34 3.91
N GLY A 116 -13.03 -1.55 3.78
CA GLY A 116 -13.29 -2.18 2.49
C GLY A 116 -14.22 -1.38 1.58
N ASP A 117 -15.10 -0.55 2.15
CA ASP A 117 -15.98 0.40 1.43
C ASP A 117 -15.28 1.71 1.04
N GLY A 118 -13.99 1.85 1.33
CA GLY A 118 -13.20 3.01 0.99
C GLY A 118 -13.26 4.16 2.00
N LYS A 119 -14.02 4.04 3.10
CA LYS A 119 -14.07 5.08 4.12
C LYS A 119 -12.73 5.21 4.84
N LYS A 120 -12.15 6.42 4.78
CA LYS A 120 -10.87 6.76 5.43
C LYS A 120 -11.13 7.52 6.72
N ILE A 121 -10.46 7.11 7.78
CA ILE A 121 -10.47 7.77 9.09
C ILE A 121 -9.07 7.89 9.66
N ASN A 122 -8.92 8.75 10.67
CA ASN A 122 -7.66 8.95 11.38
C ASN A 122 -7.67 8.20 12.72
N GLY A 123 -6.47 7.80 13.14
CA GLY A 123 -6.24 7.16 14.41
C GLY A 123 -4.90 7.56 15.02
N THR A 124 -4.63 6.99 16.19
CA THR A 124 -3.38 7.23 16.92
C THR A 124 -2.85 5.91 17.46
N LEU A 125 -1.55 5.65 17.25
CA LEU A 125 -0.88 4.45 17.75
C LEU A 125 -0.70 4.50 19.27
N SER A 126 -0.85 3.34 19.90
CA SER A 126 -0.56 3.11 21.31
C SER A 126 -0.16 1.66 21.55
N LYS A 127 0.48 1.38 22.69
CA LYS A 127 0.91 0.02 23.10
C LYS A 127 1.68 -0.68 21.97
N THR A 128 2.60 0.03 21.34
CA THR A 128 3.43 -0.48 20.25
C THR A 128 4.40 -1.53 20.75
N LYS A 129 4.55 -2.61 20.01
CA LYS A 129 5.54 -3.66 20.25
C LYS A 129 6.50 -3.72 19.07
N ILE A 130 7.78 -3.75 19.35
CA ILE A 130 8.83 -3.89 18.34
C ILE A 130 9.01 -5.37 18.01
N ALA A 131 9.27 -5.68 16.76
CA ALA A 131 9.57 -7.03 16.30
C ALA A 131 10.89 -7.53 16.89
N LYS A 132 11.04 -8.85 17.01
CA LYS A 132 12.23 -9.48 17.63
C LYS A 132 13.56 -9.02 17.01
N HIS A 133 13.58 -8.73 15.71
CA HIS A 133 14.78 -8.24 15.00
C HIS A 133 15.12 -6.77 15.29
N GLY A 134 14.28 -6.03 16.02
CA GLY A 134 14.57 -4.66 16.47
C GLY A 134 14.42 -3.54 15.42
N HIS A 135 14.10 -3.85 14.18
CA HIS A 135 14.14 -2.89 13.05
C HIS A 135 12.77 -2.40 12.58
N SER A 136 11.69 -2.91 13.13
CA SER A 136 10.34 -2.45 12.82
C SER A 136 9.36 -2.70 13.96
N MET A 137 8.20 -2.05 13.88
CA MET A 137 7.05 -2.37 14.72
C MET A 137 6.50 -3.75 14.34
N ASP A 138 6.05 -4.51 15.32
CA ASP A 138 5.35 -5.79 15.12
C ASP A 138 3.84 -5.61 15.23
N THR A 139 3.37 -5.14 16.37
CA THR A 139 1.95 -4.92 16.65
C THR A 139 1.74 -3.62 17.41
N ALA A 140 0.54 -3.08 17.31
CA ALA A 140 0.13 -1.92 18.08
C ALA A 140 -1.39 -1.95 18.32
N ILE A 141 -1.87 -0.95 19.05
CA ILE A 141 -3.29 -0.61 19.14
C ILE A 141 -3.48 0.74 18.46
N VAL A 142 -4.38 0.79 17.49
CA VAL A 142 -4.85 2.04 16.91
C VAL A 142 -6.08 2.49 17.68
N ARG A 143 -6.06 3.70 18.22
CA ARG A 143 -7.21 4.37 18.80
C ARG A 143 -7.86 5.26 17.76
N VAL A 144 -9.15 5.11 17.55
CA VAL A 144 -9.96 5.93 16.65
C VAL A 144 -11.01 6.71 17.48
N ALA A 145 -11.62 7.74 16.90
CA ALA A 145 -12.75 8.42 17.55
C ALA A 145 -13.90 7.45 17.79
N ALA A 146 -14.67 7.68 18.84
CA ALA A 146 -15.92 6.96 19.05
C ALA A 146 -16.82 7.20 17.83
N ASN A 147 -17.47 6.14 17.34
CA ASN A 147 -18.34 6.18 16.16
C ASN A 147 -17.65 6.64 14.85
N ALA A 148 -16.32 6.58 14.75
CA ALA A 148 -15.59 6.95 13.53
C ALA A 148 -16.13 6.25 12.27
N PHE A 149 -16.65 5.03 12.40
CA PHE A 149 -17.28 4.27 11.32
C PHE A 149 -18.82 4.37 11.30
N GLY A 150 -19.43 5.17 12.18
CA GLY A 150 -20.88 5.28 12.31
C GLY A 150 -21.48 4.13 13.13
N ILE A 151 -22.72 3.75 12.81
CA ILE A 151 -23.50 2.75 13.56
C ILE A 151 -22.90 1.34 13.40
N SER A 152 -22.46 0.99 12.18
CA SER A 152 -21.89 -0.33 11.87
C SER A 152 -20.38 -0.26 11.71
N ARG A 153 -19.69 -0.90 12.64
CA ARG A 153 -18.24 -0.99 12.62
C ARG A 153 -17.79 -2.08 11.63
N PRO A 154 -16.85 -1.79 10.72
CA PRO A 154 -16.35 -2.78 9.77
C PRO A 154 -15.60 -3.91 10.48
N SER A 155 -15.49 -5.06 9.81
CA SER A 155 -14.60 -6.15 10.26
C SER A 155 -13.18 -5.61 10.46
N ALA A 156 -12.52 -6.00 11.54
CA ALA A 156 -11.14 -5.60 11.76
C ALA A 156 -10.24 -6.02 10.61
N ARG A 157 -10.44 -7.20 10.04
CA ARG A 157 -9.63 -7.76 8.96
C ARG A 157 -9.79 -7.05 7.61
N SER A 158 -10.87 -6.29 7.41
CA SER A 158 -11.03 -5.46 6.22
C SER A 158 -10.33 -4.11 6.32
N LEU A 159 -9.78 -3.77 7.49
CA LEU A 159 -9.10 -2.51 7.75
C LEU A 159 -7.60 -2.63 7.49
N TYR A 160 -7.07 -1.66 6.79
CA TYR A 160 -5.63 -1.46 6.61
C TYR A 160 -5.28 0.02 6.74
N GLY A 161 -4.03 0.34 6.90
CA GLY A 161 -3.60 1.71 7.05
C GLY A 161 -2.10 1.87 7.17
N ALA A 162 -1.65 3.10 7.29
CA ALA A 162 -0.25 3.45 7.45
C ALA A 162 -0.09 4.72 8.30
N PHE A 163 1.15 5.18 8.46
CA PHE A 163 1.42 6.47 9.09
C PHE A 163 0.77 7.60 8.29
N ASP A 164 0.21 8.57 9.00
CA ASP A 164 -0.31 9.81 8.44
C ASP A 164 0.82 10.84 8.35
N PHE A 165 1.65 10.71 7.31
CA PHE A 165 2.66 11.69 7.00
C PHE A 165 2.00 12.91 6.36
N LYS A 166 2.20 14.08 6.95
CA LYS A 166 1.84 15.32 6.27
C LYS A 166 2.71 15.46 5.03
N ALA A 167 2.09 15.73 3.89
CA ALA A 167 2.84 16.12 2.70
C ALA A 167 3.69 17.35 3.02
N PRO A 168 4.95 17.40 2.59
CA PRO A 168 5.80 18.56 2.76
C PRO A 168 5.27 19.77 2.02
#